data_106650d3335c6240e22e0dce864fe433
#
_entry.id   106650d3335c6240e22e0dce864fe433
#
_cell.length_a   1.000
_cell.length_b   1.000
_cell.length_c   1.000
_cell.angle_alpha   90.00
_cell.angle_beta   90.00
_cell.angle_gamma   90.00
#
_symmetry.space_group_name_H-M   'P 1'
#
loop_
_entity.id
_entity.type
_entity.pdbx_description
1 polymer ?
#
loop_
_entity_poly.entity_id
_entity_poly.type
_entity_poly.pdbx_seq_one_letter_code
_entity_poly.pdbx_strand_id
1 'polypeptide(L)'
;KGNVAWMEAIGPDLVQLLVERHPRLKKIGERVRSIICGGGSDTANLDDMVIALLTGGLSLPQAILALLPEAPSMAAASDRLTAFHEAMSIFLGACDGPAAIVACDGDEAVAHLDRNGLRPLWLLTTKSYALAASELTGTVDLGPVEEQKLFGPGDTVVVSLKNGDVLLTDAVHRLVSTQRFPVPPRRVVLEAAPASEPATTADLRRLQ
;
A
#
# COMPACT_ATOMS: atom_id res chain seq x y z
N LYS A 1 0.56 2.31 -11.80
CA LYS A 1 -0.52 3.31 -11.82
C LYS A 1 -1.66 2.76 -10.99
N GLY A 2 -2.17 3.56 -10.05
CA GLY A 2 -3.25 3.13 -9.17
C GLY A 2 -4.49 2.72 -9.97
N ASN A 3 -5.20 1.71 -9.49
CA ASN A 3 -6.48 1.34 -10.05
C ASN A 3 -7.55 2.29 -9.50
N VAL A 4 -7.64 3.49 -10.07
CA VAL A 4 -8.56 4.55 -9.62
C VAL A 4 -10.01 4.05 -9.58
N ALA A 5 -10.44 3.31 -10.59
CA ALA A 5 -11.81 2.76 -10.61
C ALA A 5 -12.07 1.80 -9.44
N TRP A 6 -11.07 1.02 -9.04
CA TRP A 6 -11.17 0.16 -7.87
C TRP A 6 -11.19 0.98 -6.57
N MET A 7 -10.33 1.97 -6.45
CA MET A 7 -10.31 2.87 -5.29
C MET A 7 -11.65 3.60 -5.13
N GLU A 8 -12.25 4.05 -6.24
CA GLU A 8 -13.59 4.65 -6.23
C GLU A 8 -14.66 3.64 -5.77
N ALA A 9 -14.58 2.41 -6.25
CA ALA A 9 -15.55 1.37 -5.91
C ALA A 9 -15.54 0.96 -4.42
N ILE A 10 -14.35 0.94 -3.79
CA ILE A 10 -14.22 0.59 -2.35
C ILE A 10 -14.35 1.81 -1.42
N GLY A 11 -14.36 3.02 -1.97
CA GLY A 11 -14.44 4.25 -1.20
C GLY A 11 -15.56 4.27 -0.16
N PRO A 12 -16.81 3.90 -0.50
CA PRO A 12 -17.92 3.82 0.45
C PRO A 12 -17.67 2.83 1.61
N ASP A 13 -17.10 1.66 1.32
CA ASP A 13 -16.79 0.63 2.33
C ASP A 13 -15.70 1.13 3.31
N LEU A 14 -14.70 1.86 2.79
CA LEU A 14 -13.68 2.50 3.62
C LEU A 14 -14.25 3.61 4.50
N VAL A 15 -15.14 4.45 3.95
CA VAL A 15 -15.84 5.47 4.75
C VAL A 15 -16.63 4.84 5.88
N GLN A 16 -17.34 3.74 5.61
CA GLN A 16 -18.08 3.03 6.64
C GLN A 16 -17.16 2.48 7.72
N LEU A 17 -16.04 1.85 7.35
CA LEU A 17 -15.04 1.35 8.28
C LEU A 17 -14.48 2.46 9.18
N LEU A 18 -14.17 3.62 8.60
CA LEU A 18 -13.67 4.78 9.34
C LEU A 18 -14.71 5.31 10.34
N VAL A 19 -15.98 5.36 9.94
CA VAL A 19 -17.08 5.81 10.79
C VAL A 19 -17.30 4.84 11.96
N GLU A 20 -17.25 3.54 11.71
CA GLU A 20 -17.38 2.52 12.76
C GLU A 20 -16.26 2.60 13.81
N ARG A 21 -15.03 2.90 13.36
CA ARG A 21 -13.88 3.06 14.26
C ARG A 21 -13.84 4.40 14.97
N HIS A 22 -14.32 5.44 14.30
CA HIS A 22 -14.33 6.81 14.79
C HIS A 22 -15.74 7.39 14.77
N PRO A 23 -16.59 7.10 15.77
CA PRO A 23 -17.99 7.54 15.79
C PRO A 23 -18.16 9.07 15.62
N ARG A 24 -17.12 9.85 15.97
CA ARG A 24 -17.10 11.31 15.74
C ARG A 24 -17.16 11.68 14.26
N LEU A 25 -16.73 10.78 13.37
CA LEU A 25 -16.78 10.97 11.92
C LEU A 25 -18.15 10.66 11.31
N LYS A 26 -19.12 10.16 12.09
CA LYS A 26 -20.44 9.75 11.59
C LYS A 26 -21.12 10.84 10.76
N LYS A 27 -21.14 12.08 11.26
CA LYS A 27 -21.74 13.22 10.54
C LYS A 27 -21.00 13.56 9.24
N ILE A 28 -19.70 13.29 9.18
CA ILE A 28 -18.87 13.50 8.00
C ILE A 28 -19.10 12.35 7.02
N GLY A 29 -19.12 11.11 7.51
CA GLY A 29 -19.34 9.90 6.71
C GLY A 29 -20.69 9.89 5.97
N GLU A 30 -21.72 10.52 6.52
CA GLU A 30 -23.01 10.68 5.84
C GLU A 30 -22.93 11.57 4.58
N ARG A 31 -21.90 12.41 4.48
CA ARG A 31 -21.68 13.36 3.37
C ARG A 31 -20.56 12.95 2.43
N VAL A 32 -19.60 12.19 2.92
CA VAL A 32 -18.44 11.74 2.15
C VAL A 32 -18.76 10.40 1.50
N ARG A 33 -18.79 10.37 0.18
CA ARG A 33 -19.07 9.16 -0.62
C ARG A 33 -17.82 8.56 -1.26
N SER A 34 -16.72 9.28 -1.24
CA SER A 34 -15.44 8.83 -1.78
C SER A 34 -14.32 9.35 -0.90
N ILE A 35 -13.30 8.55 -0.70
CA ILE A 35 -12.07 8.92 0.00
C ILE A 35 -11.11 9.59 -0.98
N ILE A 36 -11.12 9.15 -2.24
CA ILE A 36 -10.24 9.69 -3.27
C ILE A 36 -10.88 10.86 -4.01
N CYS A 37 -10.04 11.79 -4.45
CA CYS A 37 -10.46 12.91 -5.29
C CYS A 37 -10.60 12.46 -6.75
N GLY A 38 -11.83 12.35 -7.23
CA GLY A 38 -12.09 12.06 -8.65
C GLY A 38 -11.43 13.10 -9.54
N GLY A 39 -10.52 12.67 -10.42
CA GLY A 39 -9.72 13.55 -11.28
C GLY A 39 -8.37 13.98 -10.70
N GLY A 40 -8.01 13.52 -9.50
CA GLY A 40 -6.67 13.67 -8.94
C GLY A 40 -5.61 12.85 -9.68
N SER A 41 -4.33 13.11 -9.41
CA SER A 41 -3.25 12.27 -9.92
C SER A 41 -3.25 10.90 -9.23
N ASP A 42 -2.67 9.89 -9.89
CA ASP A 42 -2.49 8.55 -9.28
C ASP A 42 -1.80 8.62 -7.90
N THR A 43 -0.84 9.55 -7.74
CA THR A 43 -0.11 9.75 -6.49
C THR A 43 -1.00 10.38 -5.42
N ALA A 44 -1.83 11.38 -5.77
CA ALA A 44 -2.76 11.98 -4.82
C ALA A 44 -3.79 10.96 -4.33
N ASN A 45 -4.31 10.12 -5.22
CA ASN A 45 -5.25 9.07 -4.85
C ASN A 45 -4.59 7.99 -3.97
N LEU A 46 -3.31 7.67 -4.21
CA LEU A 46 -2.55 6.76 -3.34
C LEU A 46 -2.37 7.35 -1.94
N ASP A 47 -2.05 8.64 -1.85
CA ASP A 47 -1.90 9.36 -0.58
C ASP A 47 -3.20 9.37 0.22
N ASP A 48 -4.33 9.70 -0.42
CA ASP A 48 -5.66 9.64 0.18
C ASP A 48 -5.97 8.23 0.73
N MET A 49 -5.62 7.17 -0.01
CA MET A 49 -5.82 5.79 0.42
C MET A 49 -4.93 5.43 1.62
N VAL A 50 -3.66 5.84 1.63
CA VAL A 50 -2.75 5.64 2.77
C VAL A 50 -3.33 6.31 4.01
N ILE A 51 -3.74 7.60 3.92
CA ILE A 51 -4.36 8.33 5.03
C ILE A 51 -5.60 7.61 5.56
N ALA A 52 -6.46 7.11 4.66
CA ALA A 52 -7.64 6.36 5.05
C ALA A 52 -7.29 5.07 5.81
N LEU A 53 -6.29 4.32 5.35
CA LEU A 53 -5.85 3.10 6.00
C LEU A 53 -5.21 3.36 7.37
N LEU A 54 -4.38 4.40 7.50
CA LEU A 54 -3.83 4.85 8.78
C LEU A 54 -4.95 5.24 9.76
N THR A 55 -5.93 6.03 9.29
CA THR A 55 -7.11 6.39 10.08
C THR A 55 -7.92 5.15 10.46
N GLY A 56 -7.99 4.15 9.59
CA GLY A 56 -8.59 2.85 9.84
C GLY A 56 -7.84 1.99 10.87
N GLY A 57 -6.62 2.38 11.25
CA GLY A 57 -5.82 1.74 12.29
C GLY A 57 -4.73 0.79 11.78
N LEU A 58 -4.38 0.84 10.50
CA LEU A 58 -3.16 0.21 10.01
C LEU A 58 -1.94 1.06 10.39
N SER A 59 -0.78 0.44 10.57
CA SER A 59 0.49 1.17 10.62
C SER A 59 0.91 1.61 9.22
N LEU A 60 1.82 2.58 9.13
CA LEU A 60 2.31 3.07 7.84
C LEU A 60 2.91 1.95 6.98
N PRO A 61 3.79 1.05 7.49
CA PRO A 61 4.27 -0.09 6.72
C PRO A 61 3.14 -1.02 6.25
N GLN A 62 2.13 -1.28 7.09
CA GLN A 62 0.97 -2.08 6.71
C GLN A 62 0.18 -1.43 5.56
N ALA A 63 -0.06 -0.12 5.63
CA ALA A 63 -0.79 0.61 4.60
C ALA A 63 -0.05 0.57 3.25
N ILE A 64 1.26 0.80 3.25
CA ILE A 64 2.09 0.75 2.03
C ILE A 64 2.09 -0.67 1.44
N LEU A 65 2.39 -1.71 2.22
CA LEU A 65 2.43 -3.09 1.73
C LEU A 65 1.05 -3.65 1.34
N ALA A 66 -0.04 -3.13 1.93
CA ALA A 66 -1.40 -3.47 1.51
C ALA A 66 -1.74 -2.94 0.12
N LEU A 67 -1.30 -1.72 -0.20
CA LEU A 67 -1.56 -1.07 -1.48
C LEU A 67 -0.56 -1.48 -2.57
N LEU A 68 0.68 -1.73 -2.20
CA LEU A 68 1.80 -2.05 -3.08
C LEU A 68 2.46 -3.36 -2.63
N PRO A 69 1.80 -4.51 -2.79
CA PRO A 69 2.34 -5.78 -2.35
C PRO A 69 3.53 -6.21 -3.20
N GLU A 70 4.41 -6.99 -2.60
CA GLU A 70 5.52 -7.64 -3.28
C GLU A 70 5.06 -8.71 -4.28
N ALA A 71 6.00 -9.14 -5.15
CA ALA A 71 5.75 -10.28 -6.00
C ALA A 71 5.74 -11.58 -5.17
N PRO A 72 4.74 -12.46 -5.34
CA PRO A 72 4.62 -13.70 -4.56
C PRO A 72 5.85 -14.62 -4.61
N SER A 73 6.65 -14.52 -5.67
CA SER A 73 7.83 -15.37 -5.89
C SER A 73 9.07 -14.90 -5.12
N MET A 74 9.07 -13.69 -4.57
CA MET A 74 10.24 -13.13 -3.90
C MET A 74 10.28 -13.41 -2.41
N ALA A 75 9.19 -13.86 -1.86
CA ALA A 75 9.11 -14.10 -0.44
C ALA A 75 9.24 -15.60 -0.14
N ALA A 76 10.26 -15.95 0.63
CA ALA A 76 10.02 -16.92 1.69
C ALA A 76 9.05 -16.26 2.69
N ALA A 77 7.89 -15.82 2.19
CA ALA A 77 6.90 -15.11 2.97
C ALA A 77 6.46 -16.03 4.11
N SER A 78 6.53 -15.54 5.33
CA SER A 78 5.92 -16.28 6.43
C SER A 78 4.43 -16.45 6.11
N ASP A 79 3.83 -17.57 6.49
CA ASP A 79 2.38 -17.82 6.31
C ASP A 79 1.51 -16.64 6.77
N ARG A 80 1.99 -15.88 7.75
CA ARG A 80 1.31 -14.69 8.28
C ARG A 80 1.36 -13.49 7.36
N LEU A 81 2.47 -13.25 6.67
CA LEU A 81 2.57 -12.17 5.68
C LEU A 81 1.68 -12.48 4.48
N THR A 82 1.68 -13.74 4.04
CA THR A 82 0.77 -14.22 3.01
C THR A 82 -0.70 -14.01 3.43
N ALA A 83 -1.06 -14.39 4.67
CA ALA A 83 -2.41 -14.16 5.18
C ALA A 83 -2.77 -12.67 5.26
N PHE A 84 -1.82 -11.78 5.59
CA PHE A 84 -2.02 -10.33 5.53
C PHE A 84 -2.33 -9.87 4.11
N HIS A 85 -1.53 -10.26 3.12
CA HIS A 85 -1.74 -9.89 1.72
C HIS A 85 -3.04 -10.45 1.16
N GLU A 86 -3.39 -11.69 1.49
CA GLU A 86 -4.67 -12.29 1.10
C GLU A 86 -5.85 -11.50 1.67
N ALA A 87 -5.82 -11.18 2.96
CA ALA A 87 -6.86 -10.38 3.60
C ALA A 87 -6.98 -8.99 2.98
N MET A 88 -5.84 -8.33 2.70
CA MET A 88 -5.84 -7.02 2.05
C MET A 88 -6.34 -7.09 0.61
N SER A 89 -5.98 -8.12 -0.16
CA SER A 89 -6.40 -8.27 -1.55
C SER A 89 -7.92 -8.45 -1.70
N ILE A 90 -8.55 -9.10 -0.73
CA ILE A 90 -10.02 -9.23 -0.70
C ILE A 90 -10.69 -7.87 -0.51
N PHE A 91 -10.04 -6.99 0.25
CA PHE A 91 -10.63 -5.72 0.67
C PHE A 91 -10.20 -4.54 -0.22
N LEU A 92 -8.91 -4.43 -0.55
CA LEU A 92 -8.36 -3.24 -1.18
C LEU A 92 -8.05 -3.40 -2.67
N GLY A 93 -7.69 -4.57 -3.13
CA GLY A 93 -7.02 -4.71 -4.42
C GLY A 93 -5.65 -4.01 -4.44
N ALA A 94 -4.71 -4.57 -5.15
CA ALA A 94 -3.36 -4.02 -5.25
C ALA A 94 -3.29 -2.88 -6.26
N CYS A 95 -2.54 -1.83 -5.94
CA CYS A 95 -2.06 -0.87 -6.91
C CYS A 95 -0.92 -1.49 -7.71
N ASP A 96 -0.91 -1.27 -9.01
CA ASP A 96 0.12 -1.81 -9.90
C ASP A 96 0.73 -0.70 -10.76
N GLY A 97 2.01 -0.82 -11.02
CA GLY A 97 2.79 0.08 -11.85
C GLY A 97 4.10 0.52 -11.21
N PRO A 98 5.05 1.05 -12.00
CA PRO A 98 6.36 1.44 -11.52
C PRO A 98 6.28 2.57 -10.49
N ALA A 99 6.65 2.27 -9.24
CA ALA A 99 6.62 3.23 -8.15
C ALA A 99 7.82 3.05 -7.19
N ALA A 100 8.47 4.14 -6.88
CA ALA A 100 9.36 4.25 -5.72
C ALA A 100 8.72 5.25 -4.77
N ILE A 101 8.37 4.79 -3.58
CA ILE A 101 7.57 5.55 -2.61
C ILE A 101 8.44 5.88 -1.39
N VAL A 102 8.31 7.11 -0.92
CA VAL A 102 8.76 7.52 0.40
C VAL A 102 7.57 8.16 1.10
N ALA A 103 7.25 7.68 2.29
CA ALA A 103 6.13 8.16 3.09
C ALA A 103 6.56 8.36 4.55
N CYS A 104 5.86 9.24 5.27
CA CYS A 104 6.11 9.51 6.68
C CYS A 104 4.79 9.89 7.37
N ASP A 105 4.55 9.35 8.56
CA ASP A 105 3.38 9.68 9.38
C ASP A 105 3.72 10.51 10.64
N GLY A 106 5.01 10.84 10.81
CA GLY A 106 5.53 11.55 11.97
C GLY A 106 6.14 10.65 13.04
N ASP A 107 5.82 9.38 13.07
CA ASP A 107 6.41 8.35 13.95
C ASP A 107 7.40 7.45 13.21
N GLU A 108 7.09 7.16 11.96
CA GLU A 108 7.87 6.29 11.09
C GLU A 108 8.03 6.93 9.69
N ALA A 109 9.17 6.64 9.05
CA ALA A 109 9.38 6.89 7.63
C ALA A 109 9.56 5.56 6.90
N VAL A 110 8.90 5.40 5.76
CA VAL A 110 8.94 4.19 4.94
C VAL A 110 9.48 4.53 3.57
N ALA A 111 10.44 3.75 3.08
CA ALA A 111 10.84 3.72 1.68
C ALA A 111 10.52 2.35 1.10
N HIS A 112 9.82 2.32 -0.04
CA HIS A 112 9.36 1.09 -0.68
C HIS A 112 9.52 1.17 -2.19
N LEU A 113 10.02 0.08 -2.79
CA LEU A 113 10.09 -0.10 -4.23
C LEU A 113 9.04 -1.14 -4.65
N ASP A 114 8.26 -0.79 -5.66
CA ASP A 114 7.23 -1.68 -6.19
C ASP A 114 7.78 -3.04 -6.66
N ARG A 115 6.89 -4.02 -6.83
CA ARG A 115 7.23 -5.39 -7.23
C ARG A 115 7.93 -5.53 -8.60
N ASN A 116 7.84 -4.53 -9.46
CA ASN A 116 8.51 -4.55 -10.77
C ASN A 116 9.93 -3.99 -10.69
N GLY A 117 10.23 -3.13 -9.71
CA GLY A 117 11.55 -2.59 -9.44
C GLY A 117 12.14 -1.77 -10.60
N LEU A 118 11.29 -1.14 -11.42
CA LEU A 118 11.75 -0.43 -12.61
C LEU A 118 12.31 0.97 -12.32
N ARG A 119 12.04 1.51 -11.12
CA ARG A 119 12.60 2.80 -10.68
C ARG A 119 13.80 2.56 -9.79
N PRO A 120 14.87 3.35 -9.90
CA PRO A 120 15.95 3.29 -8.92
C PRO A 120 15.45 3.83 -7.57
N LEU A 121 15.83 3.16 -6.49
CA LEU A 121 15.69 3.65 -5.13
C LEU A 121 16.91 3.18 -4.33
N TRP A 122 17.62 4.11 -3.75
CA TRP A 122 18.80 3.88 -2.94
C TRP A 122 18.49 4.11 -1.48
N LEU A 123 19.08 3.29 -0.61
CA LEU A 123 19.25 3.56 0.81
C LEU A 123 20.71 3.88 1.09
N LEU A 124 20.94 4.94 1.81
CA LEU A 124 22.25 5.29 2.37
C LEU A 124 22.06 5.56 3.85
N THR A 125 22.86 4.92 4.69
CA THR A 125 22.86 5.16 6.14
C THR A 125 24.21 5.71 6.61
N THR A 126 24.13 6.56 7.62
CA THR A 126 25.26 7.09 8.39
C THR A 126 24.91 6.94 9.87
N LYS A 127 25.82 7.36 10.76
CA LYS A 127 25.51 7.38 12.21
C LYS A 127 24.26 8.18 12.59
N SER A 128 23.90 9.19 11.80
CA SER A 128 22.87 10.16 12.18
C SER A 128 21.71 10.25 11.19
N TYR A 129 21.87 9.67 10.01
CA TYR A 129 20.90 9.83 8.91
C TYR A 129 20.64 8.52 8.19
N ALA A 130 19.38 8.33 7.78
CA ALA A 130 19.00 7.39 6.74
C ALA A 130 18.40 8.21 5.59
N LEU A 131 18.96 8.04 4.38
CA LEU A 131 18.51 8.72 3.17
C LEU A 131 17.95 7.68 2.21
N ALA A 132 16.72 7.87 1.76
CA ALA A 132 16.16 7.15 0.63
C ALA A 132 15.98 8.11 -0.55
N ALA A 133 16.58 7.79 -1.71
CA ALA A 133 16.55 8.65 -2.88
C ALA A 133 16.65 7.84 -4.17
N SER A 134 16.06 8.36 -5.25
CA SER A 134 16.21 7.77 -6.58
C SER A 134 17.61 7.96 -7.16
N GLU A 135 18.33 9.01 -6.74
CA GLU A 135 19.68 9.32 -7.14
C GLU A 135 20.50 9.78 -5.94
N LEU A 136 21.73 9.27 -5.83
CA LEU A 136 22.72 9.71 -4.82
C LEU A 136 23.63 10.79 -5.42
N THR A 137 23.07 11.94 -5.71
CA THR A 137 23.88 13.09 -6.19
C THR A 137 24.45 13.85 -5.02
N GLY A 138 25.78 14.01 -5.00
CA GLY A 138 26.64 14.38 -3.89
C GLY A 138 26.54 15.82 -3.37
N THR A 139 25.36 16.37 -3.16
CA THR A 139 25.16 17.72 -2.65
C THR A 139 24.88 17.81 -1.15
N VAL A 140 24.67 16.68 -0.47
CA VAL A 140 24.40 16.64 0.96
C VAL A 140 25.53 15.92 1.66
N ASP A 141 26.30 16.64 2.47
CA ASP A 141 27.30 16.03 3.35
C ASP A 141 26.59 15.44 4.57
N LEU A 142 26.34 14.12 4.50
CA LEU A 142 25.72 13.35 5.58
C LEU A 142 26.74 12.71 6.52
N GLY A 143 28.03 13.00 6.31
CA GLY A 143 29.13 12.34 7.01
C GLY A 143 29.51 10.98 6.44
N PRO A 144 30.35 10.19 7.17
CA PRO A 144 30.79 8.88 6.71
C PRO A 144 29.63 7.92 6.49
N VAL A 145 29.57 7.32 5.30
CA VAL A 145 28.55 6.32 4.93
C VAL A 145 28.87 5.01 5.63
N GLU A 146 27.89 4.43 6.31
CA GLU A 146 27.98 3.09 6.95
C GLU A 146 27.47 2.01 6.02
N GLU A 147 26.34 2.26 5.33
CA GLU A 147 25.77 1.33 4.38
C GLU A 147 25.20 2.09 3.18
N GLN A 148 25.35 1.49 2.00
CA GLN A 148 24.71 1.93 0.78
C GLN A 148 24.12 0.73 0.06
N LYS A 149 22.81 0.75 -0.19
CA LYS A 149 22.08 -0.33 -0.83
C LYS A 149 21.20 0.19 -1.95
N LEU A 150 21.25 -0.43 -3.11
CA LEU A 150 20.23 -0.29 -4.15
C LEU A 150 19.09 -1.25 -3.83
N PHE A 151 17.85 -0.75 -3.81
CA PHE A 151 16.67 -1.58 -3.60
C PHE A 151 16.44 -2.50 -4.78
N GLY A 152 16.13 -3.76 -4.48
CA GLY A 152 15.52 -4.69 -5.40
C GLY A 152 13.98 -4.55 -5.42
N PRO A 153 13.31 -5.20 -6.40
CA PRO A 153 11.85 -5.23 -6.48
C PRO A 153 11.22 -5.68 -5.15
N GLY A 154 10.25 -4.93 -4.63
CA GLY A 154 9.58 -5.21 -3.35
C GLY A 154 10.37 -4.87 -2.09
N ASP A 155 11.61 -4.38 -2.19
CA ASP A 155 12.37 -3.97 -1.02
C ASP A 155 11.67 -2.84 -0.27
N THR A 156 11.66 -2.97 1.05
CA THR A 156 11.05 -2.01 1.97
C THR A 156 12.00 -1.70 3.12
N VAL A 157 12.08 -0.45 3.50
CA VAL A 157 12.81 0.01 4.70
C VAL A 157 11.87 0.86 5.54
N VAL A 158 11.90 0.64 6.84
CA VAL A 158 11.21 1.47 7.83
C VAL A 158 12.22 2.08 8.77
N VAL A 159 12.12 3.37 8.98
CA VAL A 159 12.94 4.12 9.94
C VAL A 159 12.02 4.66 11.03
N SER A 160 12.27 4.25 12.28
CA SER A 160 11.59 4.82 13.44
C SER A 160 12.15 6.20 13.76
N LEU A 161 11.31 7.22 13.71
CA LEU A 161 11.70 8.59 14.06
C LEU A 161 11.81 8.81 15.57
N LYS A 162 11.32 7.84 16.37
CA LYS A 162 11.37 7.91 17.84
C LYS A 162 12.71 7.47 18.40
N ASN A 163 13.31 6.44 17.82
CA ASN A 163 14.54 5.83 18.36
C ASN A 163 15.65 5.65 17.33
N GLY A 164 15.39 5.96 16.05
CA GLY A 164 16.37 5.86 14.98
C GLY A 164 16.58 4.44 14.43
N ASP A 165 15.80 3.46 14.86
CA ASP A 165 15.92 2.08 14.35
C ASP A 165 15.61 2.02 12.86
N VAL A 166 16.46 1.30 12.10
CA VAL A 166 16.29 1.03 10.67
C VAL A 166 15.96 -0.44 10.47
N LEU A 167 14.77 -0.71 9.97
CA LEU A 167 14.31 -2.07 9.67
C LEU A 167 14.35 -2.29 8.15
N LEU A 168 15.12 -3.29 7.72
CA LEU A 168 15.16 -3.73 6.32
C LEU A 168 14.03 -4.72 6.02
N THR A 169 13.83 -5.04 4.76
CA THR A 169 12.72 -5.83 4.19
C THR A 169 12.27 -7.00 5.08
N ASP A 170 13.16 -7.94 5.42
CA ASP A 170 12.79 -9.10 6.25
C ASP A 170 12.28 -8.72 7.65
N ALA A 171 12.83 -7.68 8.25
CA ALA A 171 12.38 -7.19 9.55
C ALA A 171 11.03 -6.47 9.44
N VAL A 172 10.80 -5.73 8.36
CA VAL A 172 9.52 -5.09 8.05
C VAL A 172 8.44 -6.15 7.84
N HIS A 173 8.73 -7.23 7.11
CA HIS A 173 7.80 -8.34 6.90
C HIS A 173 7.40 -9.00 8.22
N ARG A 174 8.37 -9.24 9.10
CA ARG A 174 8.08 -9.76 10.45
C ARG A 174 7.22 -8.77 11.25
N LEU A 175 7.52 -7.48 11.20
CA LEU A 175 6.75 -6.45 11.88
C LEU A 175 5.30 -6.47 11.40
N VAL A 176 5.07 -6.34 10.09
CA VAL A 176 3.73 -6.30 9.47
C VAL A 176 2.94 -7.57 9.76
N SER A 177 3.59 -8.75 9.70
CA SER A 177 2.93 -10.04 9.93
C SER A 177 2.54 -10.29 11.40
N THR A 178 3.17 -9.61 12.35
CA THR A 178 2.87 -9.75 13.78
C THR A 178 1.87 -8.71 14.29
N GLN A 179 1.76 -7.58 13.63
CA GLN A 179 0.82 -6.54 13.99
C GLN A 179 -0.62 -6.97 13.66
N ARG A 180 -1.54 -6.66 14.57
CA ARG A 180 -2.97 -6.83 14.28
C ARG A 180 -3.40 -5.78 13.26
N PHE A 181 -4.16 -6.20 12.29
CA PHE A 181 -4.78 -5.29 11.32
C PHE A 181 -6.30 -5.39 11.43
N PRO A 182 -6.96 -4.25 11.39
CA PRO A 182 -8.38 -4.17 11.66
C PRO A 182 -9.21 -4.27 10.36
N VAL A 183 -9.13 -5.35 9.63
CA VAL A 183 -10.02 -5.57 8.50
C VAL A 183 -11.29 -6.24 8.99
N PRO A 184 -12.47 -5.66 8.79
CA PRO A 184 -13.71 -6.35 9.09
C PRO A 184 -13.85 -7.56 8.17
N PRO A 185 -14.31 -8.70 8.67
CA PRO A 185 -14.60 -9.83 7.82
C PRO A 185 -15.72 -9.43 6.84
N ARG A 186 -15.36 -9.19 5.60
CA ARG A 186 -16.35 -8.95 4.54
C ARG A 186 -17.05 -10.27 4.24
N ARG A 187 -18.31 -10.36 4.60
CA ARG A 187 -19.16 -11.48 4.17
C ARG A 187 -19.57 -11.20 2.72
N VAL A 188 -18.76 -11.66 1.78
CA VAL A 188 -19.15 -11.64 0.37
C VAL A 188 -20.17 -12.75 0.17
N VAL A 189 -21.43 -12.40 0.09
CA VAL A 189 -22.44 -13.30 -0.43
C VAL A 189 -22.34 -13.24 -1.95
N LEU A 190 -21.68 -14.21 -2.53
CA LEU A 190 -21.70 -14.40 -3.99
C LEU A 190 -23.09 -14.91 -4.31
N GLU A 191 -24.00 -14.01 -4.69
CA GLU A 191 -25.19 -14.45 -5.41
C GLU A 191 -24.70 -14.98 -6.77
N ALA A 192 -25.04 -16.22 -7.06
CA ALA A 192 -24.75 -16.79 -8.37
C ALA A 192 -25.43 -15.88 -9.41
N ALA A 193 -24.62 -15.26 -10.26
CA ALA A 193 -25.18 -14.53 -11.39
C ALA A 193 -26.14 -15.50 -12.15
N PRO A 194 -27.32 -15.03 -12.53
CA PRO A 194 -28.18 -15.86 -13.36
C PRO A 194 -27.36 -16.32 -14.57
N ALA A 195 -27.40 -17.61 -14.88
CA ALA A 195 -26.63 -18.16 -15.97
C ALA A 195 -26.94 -17.33 -17.23
N SER A 196 -25.97 -16.54 -17.67
CA SER A 196 -26.10 -15.81 -18.92
C SER A 196 -26.23 -16.86 -20.04
N GLU A 197 -27.23 -16.71 -20.90
CA GLU A 197 -27.29 -17.51 -22.11
C GLU A 197 -25.94 -17.44 -22.84
N PRO A 198 -25.44 -18.56 -23.35
CA PRO A 198 -24.16 -18.55 -24.06
C PRO A 198 -24.24 -17.55 -25.23
N ALA A 199 -23.25 -16.66 -25.29
CA ALA A 199 -23.18 -15.64 -26.33
C ALA A 199 -23.34 -16.32 -27.71
N THR A 200 -24.29 -15.83 -28.50
CA THR A 200 -24.51 -16.36 -29.83
C THR A 200 -23.38 -15.96 -30.78
N THR A 201 -23.19 -16.71 -31.85
CA THR A 201 -22.19 -16.38 -32.88
C THR A 201 -22.40 -14.97 -33.48
N ALA A 202 -23.60 -14.42 -33.37
CA ALA A 202 -23.94 -13.08 -33.80
C ALA A 202 -23.38 -12.00 -32.83
N ASP A 203 -23.35 -12.30 -31.54
CA ASP A 203 -22.80 -11.37 -30.52
C ASP A 203 -21.29 -11.28 -30.61
N LEU A 204 -20.61 -12.40 -30.90
CA LEU A 204 -19.17 -12.43 -31.13
C LEU A 204 -18.72 -11.68 -32.38
N ARG A 205 -19.56 -11.58 -33.41
CA ARG A 205 -19.27 -10.80 -34.65
C ARG A 205 -19.42 -9.29 -34.49
N ARG A 206 -20.05 -8.81 -33.42
CA ARG A 206 -20.18 -7.37 -33.11
C ARG A 206 -18.99 -6.81 -32.33
N LEU A 207 -18.08 -7.67 -31.88
CA LEU A 207 -16.87 -7.30 -31.13
C LEU A 207 -15.60 -7.31 -31.99
N GLN A 208 -15.70 -7.61 -33.29
CA GLN A 208 -14.66 -7.47 -34.30
C GLN A 208 -14.90 -6.18 -35.13
#